data_9ca62f3f450544af8e431b6812fff171
#
_entry.id   9ca62f3f450544af8e431b6812fff171
#
_cell.length_a   1.000
_cell.length_b   1.000
_cell.length_c   1.000
_cell.angle_alpha   90.00
_cell.angle_beta   90.00
_cell.angle_gamma   90.00
#
_symmetry.space_group_name_H-M   'P 1'
#
loop_
_entity.id
_entity.type
_entity.pdbx_description
1 polymer ?
#
loop_
_entity_poly.entity_id
_entity_poly.type
_entity_poly.pdbx_seq_one_letter_code
_entity_poly.pdbx_strand_id
1 'polypeptide(L)'
;MNADKLAFFTYRVLPARLTVIEAGWLLGFGPKDITVLVSRGLLKPVGQPTPNATKYFCSIELEALRKDPKWINRAPLCFIATGGR
;
A
#
# COMPACT_ATOMS: atom_id res chain seq x y z
N MET A 1 -1.72 6.98 -19.11
CA MET A 1 -2.24 6.38 -17.88
C MET A 1 -2.64 4.93 -18.14
N ASN A 2 -2.42 4.09 -17.18
CA ASN A 2 -2.72 2.67 -17.29
C ASN A 2 -4.23 2.42 -17.22
N ALA A 3 -4.76 1.62 -18.17
CA ALA A 3 -6.19 1.32 -18.20
C ALA A 3 -6.67 0.59 -16.94
N ASP A 4 -5.82 -0.27 -16.38
CA ASP A 4 -6.16 -0.99 -15.15
C ASP A 4 -6.29 -0.04 -13.97
N LYS A 5 -5.44 0.98 -13.93
CA LYS A 5 -5.52 2.00 -12.88
C LYS A 5 -6.80 2.81 -12.99
N LEU A 6 -7.20 3.17 -14.21
CA LEU A 6 -8.47 3.86 -14.43
C LEU A 6 -9.65 3.00 -13.97
N ALA A 7 -9.65 1.73 -14.34
CA ALA A 7 -10.70 0.81 -13.92
C ALA A 7 -10.75 0.71 -12.40
N PHE A 8 -9.59 0.65 -11.74
CA PHE A 8 -9.52 0.59 -10.29
C PHE A 8 -10.23 1.79 -9.64
N PHE A 9 -9.96 2.99 -10.15
CA PHE A 9 -10.54 4.20 -9.57
C PHE A 9 -12.02 4.39 -9.90
N THR A 10 -12.58 3.61 -10.80
CA THR A 10 -14.01 3.65 -11.09
C THR A 10 -14.82 2.69 -10.23
N TYR A 11 -14.17 1.87 -9.42
CA TYR A 11 -14.89 0.96 -8.52
C TYR A 11 -15.72 1.74 -7.52
N ARG A 12 -16.97 1.34 -7.36
CA ARG A 12 -17.83 1.90 -6.31
C ARG A 12 -17.46 1.32 -4.95
N VAL A 13 -17.08 0.05 -4.94
CA VAL A 13 -16.68 -0.67 -3.74
C VAL A 13 -15.36 -1.36 -4.07
N LEU A 14 -14.36 -1.16 -3.22
CA LEU A 14 -13.06 -1.77 -3.43
C LEU A 14 -13.14 -3.28 -3.21
N PRO A 15 -12.36 -4.06 -3.96
CA PRO A 15 -12.20 -5.48 -3.64
C PRO A 15 -11.71 -5.67 -2.21
N ALA A 16 -12.03 -6.81 -1.62
CA ALA A 16 -11.62 -7.08 -0.24
C ALA A 16 -10.11 -7.13 -0.09
N ARG A 17 -9.41 -7.61 -1.11
CA ARG A 17 -7.95 -7.69 -1.12
C ARG A 17 -7.40 -6.89 -2.28
N LEU A 18 -6.28 -6.22 -2.05
CA LEU A 18 -5.59 -5.44 -3.08
C LEU A 18 -4.18 -5.98 -3.26
N THR A 19 -3.70 -5.95 -4.50
CA THR A 19 -2.30 -6.28 -4.80
C THR A 19 -1.39 -5.16 -4.33
N VAL A 20 -0.07 -5.40 -4.36
CA VAL A 20 0.92 -4.36 -4.06
C VAL A 20 0.71 -3.13 -4.93
N ILE A 21 0.46 -3.34 -6.23
CA ILE A 21 0.26 -2.23 -7.17
C ILE A 21 -1.01 -1.47 -6.83
N GLU A 22 -2.10 -2.18 -6.56
CA GLU A 22 -3.37 -1.54 -6.22
C GLU A 22 -3.30 -0.81 -4.88
N ALA A 23 -2.58 -1.40 -3.91
CA ALA A 23 -2.37 -0.73 -2.63
C ALA A 23 -1.62 0.58 -2.83
N GLY A 24 -0.64 0.59 -3.71
CA GLY A 24 0.08 1.81 -4.06
C GLY A 24 -0.83 2.86 -4.66
N TRP A 25 -1.72 2.45 -5.55
CA TRP A 25 -2.68 3.39 -6.15
C TRP A 25 -3.58 4.03 -5.09
N LEU A 26 -4.07 3.22 -4.17
CA LEU A 26 -4.98 3.70 -3.13
C LEU A 26 -4.29 4.65 -2.16
N LEU A 27 -3.07 4.32 -1.77
CA LEU A 27 -2.32 5.10 -0.78
C LEU A 27 -1.48 6.21 -1.41
N GLY A 28 -1.28 6.19 -2.71
CA GLY A 28 -0.50 7.21 -3.40
C GLY A 28 0.99 6.93 -3.42
N PHE A 29 1.39 5.66 -3.33
CA PHE A 29 2.79 5.25 -3.36
C PHE A 29 3.08 4.31 -4.52
N GLY A 30 4.34 4.25 -4.92
CA GLY A 30 4.76 3.27 -5.91
C GLY A 30 4.94 1.89 -5.29
N PRO A 31 5.08 0.84 -6.14
CA PRO A 31 5.24 -0.53 -5.63
C PRO A 31 6.47 -0.70 -4.73
N LYS A 32 7.58 -0.04 -5.05
CA LYS A 32 8.77 -0.10 -4.22
C LYS A 32 8.53 0.51 -2.85
N ASP A 33 7.77 1.59 -2.81
CA ASP A 33 7.44 2.26 -1.56
C ASP A 33 6.58 1.36 -0.68
N ILE A 34 5.63 0.64 -1.29
CA ILE A 34 4.81 -0.32 -0.54
C ILE A 34 5.68 -1.40 0.09
N THR A 35 6.67 -1.89 -0.65
CA THR A 35 7.61 -2.89 -0.12
C THR A 35 8.38 -2.36 1.08
N VAL A 36 8.84 -1.11 1.01
CA VAL A 36 9.54 -0.48 2.12
C VAL A 36 8.61 -0.36 3.34
N LEU A 37 7.37 0.06 3.13
CA LEU A 37 6.41 0.20 4.22
C LEU A 37 6.15 -1.14 4.91
N VAL A 38 6.07 -2.22 4.15
CA VAL A 38 5.93 -3.55 4.72
C VAL A 38 7.15 -3.91 5.56
N SER A 39 8.35 -3.66 5.03
CA SER A 39 9.58 -4.00 5.75
C SER A 39 9.76 -3.20 7.02
N ARG A 40 9.19 -2.00 7.08
CA ARG A 40 9.26 -1.14 8.27
C ARG A 40 8.10 -1.36 9.24
N GLY A 41 7.20 -2.29 8.93
CA GLY A 41 6.09 -2.59 9.81
C GLY A 41 4.94 -1.60 9.76
N LEU A 42 4.94 -0.68 8.79
CA LEU A 42 3.85 0.28 8.63
C LEU A 42 2.69 -0.25 7.82
N LEU A 43 2.91 -1.32 7.07
CA LEU A 43 1.86 -2.06 6.36
C LEU A 43 2.00 -3.54 6.66
N LYS A 44 0.88 -4.21 6.80
CA LYS A 44 0.86 -5.66 7.05
C LYS A 44 0.07 -6.35 5.95
N PRO A 45 0.69 -7.29 5.22
CA PRO A 45 -0.07 -8.06 4.23
C PRO A 45 -1.06 -9.00 4.91
N VAL A 46 -2.08 -9.39 4.16
CA VAL A 46 -3.09 -10.33 4.64
C VAL A 46 -2.42 -11.67 4.91
N GLY A 47 -2.73 -12.26 6.05
CA GLY A 47 -2.13 -13.51 6.45
C GLY A 47 -0.66 -13.31 6.81
N GLN A 48 0.13 -14.35 6.66
CA GLN A 48 1.56 -14.30 6.92
C GLN A 48 2.30 -14.93 5.74
N PRO A 49 2.37 -14.22 4.61
CA PRO A 49 2.99 -14.80 3.41
C PRO A 49 4.47 -15.05 3.62
N THR A 50 4.97 -16.09 2.97
CA THR A 50 6.41 -16.32 2.94
C THR A 50 7.09 -15.19 2.17
N PRO A 51 8.41 -15.00 2.34
CA PRO A 51 9.11 -13.89 1.69
C PRO A 51 8.91 -13.81 0.18
N ASN A 52 8.79 -14.94 -0.50
CA ASN A 52 8.65 -14.97 -1.96
C ASN A 52 7.21 -15.08 -2.43
N ALA A 53 6.24 -15.09 -1.53
CA ALA A 53 4.84 -15.21 -1.91
C ALA A 53 4.28 -13.86 -2.34
N THR A 54 3.27 -13.91 -3.21
CA THR A 54 2.53 -12.71 -3.58
C THR A 54 1.83 -12.15 -2.35
N LYS A 55 1.97 -10.84 -2.15
CA LYS A 55 1.36 -10.18 -1.00
C LYS A 55 0.07 -9.48 -1.40
N TYR A 56 -0.91 -9.57 -0.54
CA TYR A 56 -2.19 -8.88 -0.69
C TYR A 56 -2.45 -8.06 0.56
N PHE A 57 -3.29 -7.05 0.43
CA PHE A 57 -3.60 -6.14 1.53
C PHE A 57 -5.11 -6.01 1.69
N CYS A 58 -5.57 -5.92 2.93
CA CYS A 58 -6.98 -5.74 3.22
C CYS A 58 -7.39 -4.31 2.88
N SER A 59 -8.36 -4.16 1.98
CA SER A 59 -8.78 -2.84 1.51
C SER A 59 -9.36 -1.99 2.65
N ILE A 60 -10.06 -2.61 3.60
CA ILE A 60 -10.63 -1.88 4.72
C ILE A 60 -9.54 -1.26 5.58
N GLU A 61 -8.47 -2.02 5.85
CA GLU A 61 -7.34 -1.51 6.61
C GLU A 61 -6.62 -0.39 5.88
N LEU A 62 -6.43 -0.52 4.56
CA LEU A 62 -5.78 0.51 3.77
C LEU A 62 -6.63 1.79 3.73
N GLU A 63 -7.95 1.65 3.64
CA GLU A 63 -8.83 2.81 3.68
C GLU A 63 -8.70 3.56 4.99
N ALA A 64 -8.60 2.83 6.10
CA ALA A 64 -8.42 3.44 7.41
C ALA A 64 -7.09 4.20 7.48
N LEU A 65 -6.02 3.61 6.94
CA LEU A 65 -4.69 4.26 6.92
C LEU A 65 -4.71 5.49 6.03
N ARG A 66 -5.39 5.41 4.89
CA ARG A 66 -5.49 6.53 3.96
C ARG A 66 -6.12 7.75 4.62
N LYS A 67 -7.00 7.52 5.58
CA LYS A 67 -7.71 8.59 6.27
C LYS A 67 -7.03 9.01 7.58
N ASP A 68 -5.90 8.42 7.91
CA ASP A 68 -5.18 8.70 9.14
C ASP A 68 -4.00 9.63 8.85
N PRO A 69 -4.12 10.93 9.21
CA PRO A 69 -3.05 11.89 8.93
C PRO A 69 -1.74 11.54 9.61
N LYS A 70 -1.80 10.94 10.80
CA LYS A 70 -0.58 10.56 11.52
C LYS A 70 0.19 9.50 10.75
N TRP A 71 -0.50 8.51 10.22
CA TRP A 71 0.14 7.47 9.42
C TRP A 71 0.68 8.05 8.11
N ILE A 72 -0.12 8.90 7.45
CA ILE A 72 0.28 9.53 6.20
C ILE A 72 1.56 10.33 6.38
N ASN A 73 1.70 11.02 7.51
CA ASN A 73 2.92 11.78 7.78
C ASN A 73 4.10 10.90 8.15
N ARG A 74 3.87 9.75 8.76
CA ARG A 74 4.94 8.82 9.16
C ARG A 74 5.50 8.04 7.99
N ALA A 75 4.66 7.68 7.03
CA ALA A 75 5.08 6.82 5.92
C ALA A 75 6.26 7.40 5.13
N PRO A 76 6.24 8.68 4.71
CA PRO A 76 7.38 9.24 3.98
C PRO A 76 8.67 9.27 4.79
N LEU A 77 8.58 9.32 6.10
CA LEU A 77 9.80 9.32 6.94
C LEU A 77 10.59 8.02 6.78
N CYS A 78 9.90 6.92 6.52
CA CYS A 78 10.59 5.65 6.24
C CYS A 78 11.46 5.76 5.00
N PHE A 79 10.95 6.42 3.97
CA PHE A 79 11.71 6.57 2.72
C PHE A 79 12.91 7.46 2.91
N ILE A 80 12.75 8.53 3.67
CA ILE A 80 13.87 9.43 3.99
C ILE A 80 14.94 8.67 4.74
N ALA A 81 14.56 7.88 5.74
CA ALA A 81 15.51 7.13 6.56
C ALA A 81 16.23 6.05 5.76
N THR A 82 15.59 5.48 4.73
CA THR A 82 16.17 4.42 3.93
C THR A 82 16.71 4.91 2.60
N GLY A 83 16.40 6.12 2.22
CA GLY A 83 16.67 6.62 0.89
C GLY A 83 18.09 7.08 0.64
N GLY A 84 19.00 6.82 1.56
CA GLY A 84 20.40 7.19 1.34
C GLY A 84 20.64 8.68 1.39
N ARG A 85 19.85 9.35 2.10
CA ARG A 85 20.00 10.78 2.22
C ARG A 85 20.91 11.14 3.32
#